data_54d956fa923a77a3da392f98e8f6ea0b
#
_entry.id   54d956fa923a77a3da392f98e8f6ea0b
#
_cell.length_a   1.000
_cell.length_b   1.000
_cell.length_c   1.000
_cell.angle_alpha   90.00
_cell.angle_beta   90.00
_cell.angle_gamma   90.00
#
_symmetry.space_group_name_H-M   'P 1'
#
loop_
_entity.id
_entity.type
_entity.pdbx_description
1 polymer ?
#
loop_
_entity_poly.entity_id
_entity_poly.type
_entity_poly.pdbx_seq_one_letter_code
_entity_poly.pdbx_strand_id
1 'polypeptide(L)'
;MKKSIIAAAFALLFGAQGASAIGIFDDLRYQARLGYNIGGTMPMGMPASIRGLDSYTPKPSFTLALDAYKPLTAKWGMMAGFHFQTKAMETDARVKSYSMEIRQGSESLSGLFTGNVVTNAKQLVVTLPLQATFSVSDAVRLKFGPYFSYALNNEFTGYAYDGYLREGDPTGQKVELGHNEGERGDYDFSSDMRHWHFGFDFGADWYFSQRFGAYADVQWGMSGVFRKDFKTIEQTMYPVYATLGVLYKFK
;
A
#
# COMPACT_ATOMS: atom_id res chain seq x y z
N MET A 1 10.54 -21.63 -25.05
CA MET A 1 9.47 -21.94 -24.08
C MET A 1 9.26 -20.88 -23.00
N LYS A 2 10.30 -20.24 -22.39
CA LYS A 2 10.11 -19.23 -21.33
C LYS A 2 9.46 -17.91 -21.79
N LYS A 3 9.67 -17.47 -23.04
CA LYS A 3 9.04 -16.25 -23.59
C LYS A 3 7.53 -16.38 -23.82
N SER A 4 7.05 -17.60 -24.08
CA SER A 4 5.63 -17.85 -24.36
C SER A 4 4.74 -17.80 -23.12
N ILE A 5 5.28 -18.14 -21.93
CA ILE A 5 4.51 -18.14 -20.67
C ILE A 5 4.26 -16.69 -20.19
N ILE A 6 5.26 -15.81 -20.32
CA ILE A 6 5.16 -14.40 -19.95
C ILE A 6 4.21 -13.66 -20.91
N ALA A 7 4.31 -13.95 -22.22
CA ALA A 7 3.39 -13.41 -23.22
C ALA A 7 1.94 -13.88 -23.00
N ALA A 8 1.73 -15.13 -22.59
CA ALA A 8 0.40 -15.66 -22.27
C ALA A 8 -0.22 -15.00 -21.03
N ALA A 9 0.56 -14.73 -19.99
CA ALA A 9 0.10 -13.98 -18.80
C ALA A 9 -0.29 -12.53 -19.16
N PHE A 10 0.44 -11.90 -20.06
CA PHE A 10 0.15 -10.55 -20.55
C PHE A 10 -1.07 -10.51 -21.49
N ALA A 11 -1.25 -11.53 -22.35
CA ALA A 11 -2.41 -11.66 -23.23
C ALA A 11 -3.72 -11.85 -22.46
N LEU A 12 -3.67 -12.54 -21.31
CA LEU A 12 -4.80 -12.68 -20.40
C LEU A 12 -5.20 -11.35 -19.72
N LEU A 13 -4.22 -10.46 -19.49
CA LEU A 13 -4.47 -9.15 -18.87
C LEU A 13 -5.10 -8.13 -19.84
N PHE A 14 -4.85 -8.24 -21.14
CA PHE A 14 -5.31 -7.26 -22.13
C PHE A 14 -6.46 -7.74 -23.03
N GLY A 15 -7.01 -8.92 -22.81
CA GLY A 15 -8.22 -9.39 -23.49
C GLY A 15 -8.16 -9.35 -25.01
N ALA A 16 -6.99 -9.59 -25.61
CA ALA A 16 -6.74 -9.40 -27.03
C ALA A 16 -7.50 -10.42 -27.88
N GLN A 17 -8.72 -10.07 -28.27
CA GLN A 17 -9.41 -10.69 -29.40
C GLN A 17 -9.22 -9.82 -30.65
N GLY A 18 -8.40 -10.27 -31.58
CA GLY A 18 -8.33 -9.67 -32.92
C GLY A 18 -6.92 -9.54 -33.51
N ALA A 19 -6.83 -9.64 -34.80
CA ALA A 19 -5.60 -9.61 -35.61
C ALA A 19 -4.73 -8.33 -35.46
N SER A 20 -5.24 -7.28 -34.80
CA SER A 20 -4.50 -6.04 -34.49
C SER A 20 -3.59 -6.14 -33.25
N ALA A 21 -3.68 -7.22 -32.48
CA ALA A 21 -2.91 -7.42 -31.25
C ALA A 21 -1.43 -7.77 -31.52
N ILE A 22 -1.10 -8.23 -32.72
CA ILE A 22 0.26 -8.70 -33.07
C ILE A 22 1.29 -7.58 -32.92
N GLY A 23 0.96 -6.34 -33.33
CA GLY A 23 1.86 -5.19 -33.21
C GLY A 23 2.06 -4.65 -31.79
N ILE A 24 1.16 -4.99 -30.83
CA ILE A 24 1.32 -4.55 -29.43
C ILE A 24 2.44 -5.30 -28.72
N PHE A 25 2.69 -6.56 -29.10
CA PHE A 25 3.68 -7.43 -28.48
C PHE A 25 5.06 -7.37 -29.12
N ASP A 26 5.23 -6.66 -30.26
CA ASP A 26 6.53 -6.46 -30.89
C ASP A 26 7.38 -5.49 -30.04
N ASP A 27 8.69 -5.69 -30.01
CA ASP A 27 9.68 -4.86 -29.29
C ASP A 27 9.48 -4.75 -27.78
N LEU A 28 8.76 -5.68 -27.14
CA LEU A 28 8.63 -5.71 -25.69
C LEU A 28 9.98 -6.02 -25.04
N ARG A 29 10.34 -5.17 -24.06
CA ARG A 29 11.53 -5.32 -23.25
C ARG A 29 11.11 -5.63 -21.81
N TYR A 30 11.63 -6.71 -21.28
CA TYR A 30 11.27 -7.18 -19.94
C TYR A 30 12.32 -6.76 -18.92
N GLN A 31 11.87 -6.48 -17.70
CA GLN A 31 12.74 -6.20 -16.57
C GLN A 31 12.18 -6.80 -15.28
N ALA A 32 13.08 -7.30 -14.42
CA ALA A 32 12.76 -7.70 -13.07
C ALA A 32 13.16 -6.58 -12.11
N ARG A 33 12.43 -6.43 -11.00
CA ARG A 33 12.71 -5.47 -9.95
C ARG A 33 12.69 -6.13 -8.58
N LEU A 34 13.59 -5.68 -7.73
CA LEU A 34 13.60 -6.00 -6.30
C LEU A 34 13.75 -4.69 -5.53
N GLY A 35 12.86 -4.42 -4.59
CA GLY A 35 12.86 -3.19 -3.84
C GLY A 35 12.40 -3.35 -2.40
N TYR A 36 12.69 -2.31 -1.62
CA TYR A 36 12.26 -2.15 -0.24
C TYR A 36 11.20 -1.06 -0.17
N ASN A 37 10.08 -1.35 0.50
CA ASN A 37 8.96 -0.43 0.64
C ASN A 37 9.03 0.28 2.00
N ILE A 38 8.86 1.59 1.97
CA ILE A 38 8.76 2.46 3.14
C ILE A 38 7.50 3.29 3.00
N GLY A 39 6.68 3.34 4.01
CA GLY A 39 5.44 4.11 3.97
C GLY A 39 4.40 3.53 4.89
N GLY A 40 3.18 3.99 4.75
CA GLY A 40 2.13 3.59 5.65
C GLY A 40 0.74 3.89 5.12
N THR A 41 -0.19 3.59 5.97
CA THR A 41 -1.60 3.93 5.82
C THR A 41 -1.91 5.10 6.74
N MET A 42 -2.31 6.22 6.17
CA MET A 42 -2.50 7.46 6.91
C MET A 42 -3.77 8.19 6.48
N PRO A 43 -4.41 8.98 7.36
CA PRO A 43 -5.49 9.87 6.95
C PRO A 43 -4.96 11.02 6.09
N MET A 44 -5.75 11.45 5.13
CA MET A 44 -5.49 12.67 4.37
C MET A 44 -5.91 13.89 5.23
N GLY A 45 -4.91 14.55 5.82
CA GLY A 45 -5.10 15.56 6.86
C GLY A 45 -5.13 14.91 8.25
N MET A 46 -4.38 15.49 9.19
CA MET A 46 -4.36 15.01 10.58
C MET A 46 -5.66 15.39 11.27
N PRO A 47 -6.48 14.43 11.70
CA PRO A 47 -7.72 14.76 12.43
C PRO A 47 -7.39 15.37 13.80
N ALA A 48 -8.27 16.24 14.29
CA ALA A 48 -8.07 16.91 15.58
C ALA A 48 -8.02 15.93 16.77
N SER A 49 -8.57 14.74 16.63
CA SER A 49 -8.50 13.65 17.60
C SER A 49 -7.12 13.02 17.73
N ILE A 50 -6.25 13.09 16.72
CA ILE A 50 -4.85 12.66 16.80
C ILE A 50 -4.02 13.85 17.25
N ARG A 51 -3.47 13.78 18.47
CA ARG A 51 -2.71 14.85 19.11
C ARG A 51 -1.23 14.83 18.81
N GLY A 52 -0.69 13.68 18.43
CA GLY A 52 0.70 13.50 18.08
C GLY A 52 0.99 12.08 17.67
N LEU A 53 2.03 11.92 16.86
CA LEU A 53 2.62 10.65 16.51
C LEU A 53 3.89 10.50 17.34
N ASP A 54 3.91 9.58 18.29
CA ASP A 54 5.04 9.38 19.19
C ASP A 54 6.10 8.49 18.54
N SER A 55 5.68 7.51 17.75
CA SER A 55 6.61 6.73 16.93
C SER A 55 6.00 6.27 15.60
N TYR A 56 6.88 6.11 14.61
CA TYR A 56 6.60 5.43 13.36
C TYR A 56 7.74 4.47 13.05
N THR A 57 7.41 3.20 12.95
CA THR A 57 8.37 2.14 12.67
C THR A 57 8.02 1.45 11.36
N PRO A 58 8.78 1.69 10.28
CA PRO A 58 8.61 0.93 9.05
C PRO A 58 8.99 -0.53 9.33
N LYS A 59 8.08 -1.44 9.08
CA LYS A 59 8.37 -2.88 9.18
C LYS A 59 8.96 -3.39 7.87
N PRO A 60 9.75 -4.49 7.89
CA PRO A 60 10.33 -5.06 6.67
C PRO A 60 9.28 -5.30 5.59
N SER A 61 9.47 -4.65 4.45
CA SER A 61 8.51 -4.66 3.35
C SER A 61 9.23 -4.66 2.02
N PHE A 62 8.86 -5.58 1.12
CA PHE A 62 9.59 -5.82 -0.12
C PHE A 62 8.67 -5.81 -1.33
N THR A 63 9.24 -5.48 -2.47
CA THR A 63 8.63 -5.59 -3.79
C THR A 63 9.47 -6.53 -4.64
N LEU A 64 8.83 -7.54 -5.22
CA LEU A 64 9.34 -8.33 -6.34
C LEU A 64 8.44 -8.07 -7.54
N ALA A 65 9.01 -7.65 -8.67
CA ALA A 65 8.22 -7.27 -9.82
C ALA A 65 8.81 -7.74 -11.15
N LEU A 66 7.91 -7.96 -12.11
CA LEU A 66 8.21 -8.20 -13.51
C LEU A 66 7.44 -7.18 -14.35
N ASP A 67 8.15 -6.40 -15.15
CA ASP A 67 7.56 -5.41 -16.04
C ASP A 67 7.88 -5.72 -17.50
N ALA A 68 6.94 -5.33 -18.35
CA ALA A 68 7.11 -5.25 -19.78
C ALA A 68 7.04 -3.77 -20.19
N TYR A 69 8.07 -3.33 -20.87
CA TYR A 69 8.21 -2.00 -21.42
C TYR A 69 8.07 -2.04 -22.93
N LYS A 70 7.22 -1.18 -23.48
CA LYS A 70 7.06 -0.94 -24.93
C LYS A 70 7.50 0.48 -25.27
N PRO A 71 8.55 0.68 -26.08
CA PRO A 71 8.84 1.98 -26.68
C PRO A 71 7.76 2.32 -27.70
N LEU A 72 7.23 3.54 -27.65
CA LEU A 72 6.26 4.08 -28.64
C LEU A 72 6.94 5.08 -29.58
N THR A 73 7.85 5.88 -29.03
CA THR A 73 8.69 6.83 -29.76
C THR A 73 10.12 6.82 -29.19
N ALA A 74 10.98 7.69 -29.68
CA ALA A 74 12.34 7.83 -29.14
C ALA A 74 12.37 8.21 -27.63
N LYS A 75 11.35 8.93 -27.13
CA LYS A 75 11.30 9.38 -25.73
C LYS A 75 10.15 8.78 -24.94
N TRP A 76 9.03 8.45 -25.56
CA TRP A 76 7.83 7.96 -24.90
C TRP A 76 7.69 6.44 -25.03
N GLY A 77 7.15 5.84 -24.00
CA GLY A 77 6.80 4.43 -23.99
C GLY A 77 5.68 4.15 -23.00
N MET A 78 5.31 2.89 -22.93
CA MET A 78 4.38 2.36 -21.94
C MET A 78 5.05 1.24 -21.18
N MET A 79 4.69 1.10 -19.91
CA MET A 79 5.13 0.01 -19.07
C MET A 79 3.95 -0.54 -18.29
N ALA A 80 3.87 -1.85 -18.24
CA ALA A 80 2.91 -2.55 -17.39
C ALA A 80 3.63 -3.73 -16.74
N GLY A 81 3.17 -4.11 -15.54
CA GLY A 81 3.86 -5.12 -14.78
C GLY A 81 2.97 -5.89 -13.83
N PHE A 82 3.59 -6.83 -13.17
CA PHE A 82 3.04 -7.63 -12.10
C PHE A 82 3.97 -7.52 -10.89
N HIS A 83 3.50 -6.85 -9.83
CA HIS A 83 4.28 -6.58 -8.63
C HIS A 83 3.69 -7.35 -7.46
N PHE A 84 4.51 -8.14 -6.80
CA PHE A 84 4.20 -8.80 -5.55
C PHE A 84 4.85 -8.01 -4.43
N GLN A 85 4.03 -7.46 -3.51
CA GLN A 85 4.49 -6.50 -2.53
C GLN A 85 4.01 -6.85 -1.13
N THR A 86 4.90 -6.73 -0.16
CA THR A 86 4.52 -6.62 1.25
C THR A 86 4.54 -5.14 1.65
N LYS A 87 3.58 -4.73 2.46
CA LYS A 87 3.44 -3.37 2.99
C LYS A 87 3.16 -3.47 4.47
N ALA A 88 4.03 -2.94 5.31
CA ALA A 88 3.85 -3.05 6.76
C ALA A 88 4.39 -1.83 7.49
N MET A 89 3.68 -1.41 8.52
CA MET A 89 4.06 -0.34 9.43
C MET A 89 3.56 -0.59 10.84
N GLU A 90 4.18 0.06 11.79
CA GLU A 90 3.68 0.21 13.16
C GLU A 90 3.75 1.69 13.53
N THR A 91 2.72 2.18 14.19
CA THR A 91 2.66 3.54 14.72
C THR A 91 2.21 3.53 16.16
N ASP A 92 2.73 4.47 16.95
CA ASP A 92 2.23 4.80 18.27
C ASP A 92 1.81 6.27 18.26
N ALA A 93 0.57 6.55 18.62
CA ALA A 93 -0.02 7.88 18.53
C ALA A 93 -0.82 8.23 19.79
N ARG A 94 -0.72 9.50 20.19
CA ARG A 94 -1.59 10.05 21.24
C ARG A 94 -2.86 10.57 20.63
N VAL A 95 -3.99 10.15 21.23
CA VAL A 95 -5.32 10.53 20.75
C VAL A 95 -6.15 11.13 21.87
N LYS A 96 -7.15 11.92 21.48
CA LYS A 96 -8.14 12.49 22.40
C LYS A 96 -9.52 12.43 21.77
N SER A 97 -10.48 11.85 22.48
CA SER A 97 -11.86 11.67 22.00
C SER A 97 -11.87 11.00 20.61
N TYR A 98 -11.03 9.98 20.43
CA TYR A 98 -10.90 9.23 19.19
C TYR A 98 -11.93 8.10 19.19
N SER A 99 -12.77 8.05 18.16
CA SER A 99 -13.76 6.99 18.02
C SER A 99 -13.07 5.66 17.72
N MET A 100 -13.30 4.65 18.54
CA MET A 100 -12.75 3.32 18.36
C MET A 100 -13.62 2.25 19.02
N GLU A 101 -13.36 1.04 18.64
CA GLU A 101 -13.88 -0.18 19.25
C GLU A 101 -12.69 -0.99 19.79
N ILE A 102 -12.80 -1.39 21.04
CA ILE A 102 -11.83 -2.25 21.72
C ILE A 102 -12.48 -3.56 22.13
N ARG A 103 -11.70 -4.60 22.25
CA ARG A 103 -12.12 -5.89 22.81
C ARG A 103 -11.42 -6.13 24.12
N GLN A 104 -12.17 -6.57 25.12
CA GLN A 104 -11.65 -7.00 26.39
C GLN A 104 -12.27 -8.38 26.71
N GLY A 105 -11.48 -9.43 26.51
CA GLY A 105 -12.00 -10.80 26.57
C GLY A 105 -13.00 -11.09 25.43
N SER A 106 -14.24 -11.47 25.76
CA SER A 106 -15.32 -11.73 24.82
C SER A 106 -16.22 -10.50 24.55
N GLU A 107 -16.01 -9.41 25.26
CA GLU A 107 -16.81 -8.20 25.15
C GLU A 107 -16.19 -7.20 24.18
N SER A 108 -17.04 -6.51 23.42
CA SER A 108 -16.65 -5.43 22.52
C SER A 108 -17.24 -4.14 23.06
N LEU A 109 -16.42 -3.11 23.20
CA LEU A 109 -16.82 -1.81 23.73
C LEU A 109 -16.45 -0.71 22.73
N SER A 110 -17.45 0.01 22.24
CA SER A 110 -17.28 1.13 21.32
C SER A 110 -17.45 2.46 22.06
N GLY A 111 -16.61 3.44 21.74
CA GLY A 111 -16.68 4.74 22.37
C GLY A 111 -15.58 5.70 21.99
N LEU A 112 -15.40 6.73 22.82
CA LEU A 112 -14.40 7.78 22.63
C LEU A 112 -13.20 7.53 23.54
N PHE A 113 -12.07 7.19 22.95
CA PHE A 113 -10.84 6.93 23.67
C PHE A 113 -9.94 8.17 23.75
N THR A 114 -9.31 8.33 24.90
CA THR A 114 -8.26 9.33 25.16
C THR A 114 -7.08 8.61 25.82
N GLY A 115 -5.92 8.64 25.19
CA GLY A 115 -4.70 7.92 25.63
C GLY A 115 -3.79 7.66 24.45
N ASN A 116 -3.08 6.54 24.50
CA ASN A 116 -2.15 6.11 23.45
C ASN A 116 -2.69 4.93 22.64
N VAL A 117 -2.42 4.90 21.35
CA VAL A 117 -2.89 3.86 20.43
C VAL A 117 -1.73 3.34 19.58
N VAL A 118 -1.40 2.07 19.73
CA VAL A 118 -0.48 1.37 18.83
C VAL A 118 -1.29 0.74 17.71
N THR A 119 -0.85 0.96 16.48
CA THR A 119 -1.46 0.40 15.27
C THR A 119 -0.42 -0.37 14.47
N ASN A 120 -0.71 -1.61 14.15
CA ASN A 120 0.03 -2.46 13.23
C ASN A 120 -0.80 -2.67 11.97
N ALA A 121 -0.28 -2.22 10.83
CA ALA A 121 -0.90 -2.48 9.54
C ALA A 121 0.05 -3.29 8.67
N LYS A 122 -0.46 -4.38 8.06
CA LYS A 122 0.32 -5.24 7.18
C LYS A 122 -0.56 -5.77 6.05
N GLN A 123 -0.03 -5.74 4.85
CA GLN A 123 -0.71 -6.26 3.68
C GLN A 123 0.26 -7.04 2.79
N LEU A 124 -0.25 -8.09 2.18
CA LEU A 124 0.37 -8.77 1.05
C LEU A 124 -0.47 -8.48 -0.18
N VAL A 125 0.09 -7.78 -1.15
CA VAL A 125 -0.68 -7.32 -2.31
C VAL A 125 -0.05 -7.74 -3.63
N VAL A 126 -0.90 -7.97 -4.61
CA VAL A 126 -0.52 -8.05 -6.02
C VAL A 126 -0.96 -6.76 -6.68
N THR A 127 -0.02 -6.07 -7.33
CA THR A 127 -0.25 -4.77 -7.99
C THR A 127 0.03 -4.87 -9.49
N LEU A 128 -0.85 -4.30 -10.26
CA LEU A 128 -0.79 -4.18 -11.72
C LEU A 128 -0.66 -2.68 -12.08
N PRO A 129 0.55 -2.13 -12.22
CA PRO A 129 0.75 -0.78 -12.71
C PRO A 129 0.58 -0.71 -14.22
N LEU A 130 0.02 0.39 -14.70
CA LEU A 130 -0.03 0.75 -16.10
C LEU A 130 0.52 2.17 -16.25
N GLN A 131 1.75 2.31 -16.72
CA GLN A 131 2.49 3.55 -16.65
C GLN A 131 2.86 4.06 -18.05
N ALA A 132 2.64 5.36 -18.28
CA ALA A 132 3.35 6.09 -19.32
C ALA A 132 4.79 6.32 -18.85
N THR A 133 5.72 6.25 -19.77
CA THR A 133 7.14 6.45 -19.46
C THR A 133 7.73 7.52 -20.38
N PHE A 134 8.64 8.32 -19.82
CA PHE A 134 9.38 9.35 -20.54
C PHE A 134 10.87 9.19 -20.29
N SER A 135 11.64 8.93 -21.37
CA SER A 135 13.10 8.85 -21.31
C SER A 135 13.68 10.26 -21.37
N VAL A 136 14.18 10.73 -20.21
CA VAL A 136 14.89 12.02 -20.11
C VAL A 136 16.26 11.93 -20.80
N SER A 137 16.91 10.77 -20.62
CA SER A 137 18.15 10.38 -21.27
C SER A 137 18.18 8.87 -21.47
N ASP A 138 19.25 8.33 -22.05
CA ASP A 138 19.47 6.89 -22.18
C ASP A 138 19.58 6.20 -20.81
N ALA A 139 20.01 6.95 -19.79
CA ALA A 139 20.21 6.46 -18.43
C ALA A 139 19.00 6.70 -17.52
N VAL A 140 18.11 7.65 -17.80
CA VAL A 140 17.02 8.04 -16.89
C VAL A 140 15.67 7.98 -17.58
N ARG A 141 14.75 7.26 -16.96
CA ARG A 141 13.35 7.14 -17.39
C ARG A 141 12.41 7.50 -16.24
N LEU A 142 11.52 8.44 -16.48
CA LEU A 142 10.41 8.76 -15.59
C LEU A 142 9.21 7.89 -15.92
N LYS A 143 8.38 7.63 -14.92
CA LYS A 143 7.20 6.78 -15.00
C LYS A 143 6.05 7.43 -14.25
N PHE A 144 4.85 7.33 -14.82
CA PHE A 144 3.63 7.77 -14.18
C PHE A 144 2.43 7.02 -14.74
N GLY A 145 1.53 6.60 -13.87
CA GLY A 145 0.27 6.00 -14.30
C GLY A 145 -0.57 5.44 -13.16
N PRO A 146 -1.77 4.98 -13.47
CA PRO A 146 -2.61 4.30 -12.51
C PRO A 146 -2.05 2.92 -12.16
N TYR A 147 -2.44 2.45 -10.97
CA TYR A 147 -2.26 1.06 -10.58
C TYR A 147 -3.55 0.49 -9.99
N PHE A 148 -3.69 -0.82 -10.11
CA PHE A 148 -4.71 -1.62 -9.43
C PHE A 148 -4.01 -2.67 -8.59
N SER A 149 -4.48 -2.84 -7.35
CA SER A 149 -3.93 -3.83 -6.42
C SER A 149 -5.03 -4.69 -5.83
N TYR A 150 -4.70 -5.95 -5.61
CA TYR A 150 -5.52 -6.89 -4.85
C TYR A 150 -4.74 -7.37 -3.63
N ALA A 151 -5.33 -7.19 -2.45
CA ALA A 151 -4.77 -7.67 -1.20
C ALA A 151 -5.10 -9.14 -1.00
N LEU A 152 -4.07 -9.97 -1.01
CA LEU A 152 -4.13 -11.39 -0.71
C LEU A 152 -4.29 -11.64 0.79
N ASN A 153 -3.65 -10.79 1.61
CA ASN A 153 -3.74 -10.78 3.05
C ASN A 153 -3.82 -9.36 3.57
N ASN A 154 -4.66 -9.16 4.56
CA ASN A 154 -4.85 -7.89 5.27
C ASN A 154 -4.72 -8.14 6.77
N GLU A 155 -4.01 -7.25 7.46
CA GLU A 155 -3.87 -7.23 8.89
C GLU A 155 -3.89 -5.77 9.35
N PHE A 156 -4.82 -5.42 10.24
CA PHE A 156 -4.91 -4.12 10.88
C PHE A 156 -5.31 -4.33 12.33
N THR A 157 -4.30 -4.43 13.18
CA THR A 157 -4.43 -4.77 14.58
C THR A 157 -3.73 -3.74 15.44
N GLY A 158 -4.03 -3.72 16.71
CA GLY A 158 -3.36 -2.85 17.66
C GLY A 158 -4.00 -2.88 19.03
N TYR A 159 -3.61 -1.89 19.82
CA TYR A 159 -4.15 -1.75 21.17
C TYR A 159 -4.14 -0.30 21.63
N ALA A 160 -5.11 0.02 22.49
CA ALA A 160 -5.23 1.28 23.20
C ALA A 160 -4.73 1.08 24.65
N TYR A 161 -3.93 2.00 25.15
CA TYR A 161 -3.29 1.88 26.46
C TYR A 161 -3.09 3.24 27.16
N ASP A 162 -2.79 3.21 28.44
CA ASP A 162 -2.53 4.39 29.28
C ASP A 162 -3.55 5.50 29.08
N GLY A 163 -4.83 5.14 29.20
CA GLY A 163 -5.89 6.06 28.91
C GLY A 163 -7.25 5.60 29.43
N TYR A 164 -8.29 6.15 28.83
CA TYR A 164 -9.65 5.77 29.16
C TYR A 164 -10.56 5.84 27.91
N LEU A 165 -11.53 4.95 27.88
CA LEU A 165 -12.63 4.96 26.91
C LEU A 165 -13.91 5.41 27.60
N ARG A 166 -14.65 6.28 26.94
CA ARG A 166 -16.04 6.61 27.33
C ARG A 166 -17.00 5.91 26.39
N GLU A 167 -17.86 5.09 26.98
CA GLU A 167 -18.81 4.29 26.21
C GLU A 167 -19.85 5.18 25.52
N GLY A 168 -20.02 4.99 24.23
CA GLY A 168 -20.98 5.69 23.40
C GLY A 168 -20.64 7.16 23.18
N ASP A 169 -20.76 8.01 24.18
CA ASP A 169 -20.60 9.46 24.08
C ASP A 169 -19.59 10.04 25.11
N PRO A 170 -19.26 11.36 25.06
CA PRO A 170 -18.28 11.98 25.97
C PRO A 170 -18.69 11.94 27.47
N THR A 171 -19.95 11.67 27.77
CA THR A 171 -20.47 11.61 29.15
C THR A 171 -20.71 10.17 29.63
N GLY A 172 -20.52 9.19 28.75
CA GLY A 172 -20.71 7.77 29.03
C GLY A 172 -19.79 7.21 30.11
N GLN A 173 -20.06 5.98 30.51
CA GLN A 173 -19.28 5.28 31.50
C GLN A 173 -17.79 5.27 31.12
N LYS A 174 -16.94 5.57 32.10
CA LYS A 174 -15.49 5.61 31.91
C LYS A 174 -14.90 4.24 32.20
N VAL A 175 -14.20 3.66 31.23
CA VAL A 175 -13.40 2.45 31.39
C VAL A 175 -11.92 2.83 31.28
N GLU A 176 -11.14 2.57 32.29
CA GLU A 176 -9.70 2.86 32.29
C GLU A 176 -8.93 1.69 31.67
N LEU A 177 -7.93 2.03 30.86
CA LEU A 177 -7.03 1.09 30.21
C LEU A 177 -5.61 1.32 30.73
N GLY A 178 -4.98 0.24 31.19
CA GLY A 178 -3.60 0.24 31.68
C GLY A 178 -2.60 0.02 30.55
N HIS A 179 -1.34 -0.24 30.95
CA HIS A 179 -0.22 -0.44 30.04
C HIS A 179 0.01 -1.92 29.72
N ASN A 180 -0.28 -2.80 30.68
CA ASN A 180 0.08 -4.20 30.59
C ASN A 180 -0.89 -4.99 29.71
N GLU A 181 -0.44 -6.13 29.20
CA GLU A 181 -1.30 -7.09 28.53
C GLU A 181 -2.44 -7.55 29.48
N GLY A 182 -3.67 -7.50 28.99
CA GLY A 182 -4.88 -7.75 29.79
C GLY A 182 -5.50 -6.52 30.46
N GLU A 183 -4.78 -5.41 30.58
CA GLU A 183 -5.30 -4.12 31.05
C GLU A 183 -5.58 -3.14 29.90
N ARG A 184 -4.93 -3.37 28.75
CA ARG A 184 -5.10 -2.60 27.53
C ARG A 184 -6.31 -3.07 26.71
N GLY A 185 -6.81 -2.23 25.83
CA GLY A 185 -7.90 -2.58 24.92
C GLY A 185 -7.36 -2.99 23.55
N ASP A 186 -7.38 -4.28 23.23
CA ASP A 186 -6.96 -4.77 21.92
C ASP A 186 -8.04 -4.54 20.86
N TYR A 187 -7.63 -4.38 19.59
CA TYR A 187 -8.54 -4.28 18.45
C TYR A 187 -8.00 -5.01 17.23
N ASP A 188 -8.93 -5.49 16.39
CA ASP A 188 -8.64 -6.13 15.12
C ASP A 188 -9.69 -5.74 14.08
N PHE A 189 -9.27 -4.94 13.10
CA PHE A 189 -10.09 -4.48 11.98
C PHE A 189 -9.65 -5.10 10.65
N SER A 190 -8.91 -6.20 10.70
CA SER A 190 -8.38 -6.87 9.50
C SER A 190 -9.49 -7.31 8.55
N SER A 191 -10.64 -7.79 9.09
CA SER A 191 -11.80 -8.21 8.31
C SER A 191 -12.55 -7.07 7.63
N ASP A 192 -12.35 -5.82 8.09
CA ASP A 192 -12.98 -4.62 7.56
C ASP A 192 -12.18 -3.93 6.48
N MET A 193 -10.97 -4.41 6.22
CA MET A 193 -10.13 -3.91 5.14
C MET A 193 -10.64 -4.33 3.77
N ARG A 194 -10.39 -3.48 2.77
CA ARG A 194 -10.68 -3.80 1.36
C ARG A 194 -9.63 -4.73 0.80
N HIS A 195 -10.06 -5.57 -0.13
CA HIS A 195 -9.14 -6.33 -0.97
C HIS A 195 -8.70 -5.57 -2.22
N TRP A 196 -9.56 -4.73 -2.80
CA TRP A 196 -9.28 -3.99 -4.01
C TRP A 196 -8.86 -2.55 -3.72
N HIS A 197 -7.70 -2.17 -4.25
CA HIS A 197 -7.15 -0.82 -4.16
C HIS A 197 -6.80 -0.30 -5.54
N PHE A 198 -6.89 1.01 -5.70
CA PHE A 198 -6.41 1.70 -6.88
C PHE A 198 -5.75 3.03 -6.48
N GLY A 199 -4.90 3.54 -7.34
CA GLY A 199 -4.19 4.78 -7.12
C GLY A 199 -3.30 5.13 -8.28
N PHE A 200 -2.34 6.02 -8.02
CA PHE A 200 -1.33 6.43 -8.98
C PHE A 200 0.07 6.04 -8.47
N ASP A 201 0.90 5.71 -9.44
CA ASP A 201 2.30 5.38 -9.25
C ASP A 201 3.16 6.39 -10.03
N PHE A 202 4.15 6.96 -9.35
CA PHE A 202 5.13 7.90 -9.90
C PHE A 202 6.51 7.33 -9.63
N GLY A 203 7.37 7.35 -10.61
CA GLY A 203 8.69 6.81 -10.38
C GLY A 203 9.72 7.20 -11.41
N ALA A 204 10.95 6.80 -11.09
CA ALA A 204 12.11 6.98 -11.95
C ALA A 204 12.98 5.72 -11.94
N ASP A 205 13.46 5.36 -13.11
CA ASP A 205 14.47 4.32 -13.31
C ASP A 205 15.78 5.00 -13.71
N TRP A 206 16.87 4.63 -13.06
CA TRP A 206 18.22 5.06 -13.41
C TRP A 206 19.05 3.85 -13.81
N TYR A 207 19.43 3.77 -15.09
CA TYR A 207 20.22 2.70 -15.66
C TYR A 207 21.72 3.07 -15.63
N PHE A 208 22.46 2.49 -14.71
CA PHE A 208 23.91 2.69 -14.60
C PHE A 208 24.70 1.69 -15.44
N SER A 209 24.01 0.71 -16.05
CA SER A 209 24.57 -0.29 -16.92
C SER A 209 23.53 -0.71 -17.98
N GLN A 210 23.98 -1.42 -19.02
CA GLN A 210 23.06 -1.94 -20.05
C GLN A 210 21.98 -2.86 -19.50
N ARG A 211 22.24 -3.56 -18.38
CA ARG A 211 21.33 -4.53 -17.78
C ARG A 211 20.85 -4.14 -16.40
N PHE A 212 21.61 -3.32 -15.66
CA PHE A 212 21.30 -3.00 -14.27
C PHE A 212 20.95 -1.54 -14.12
N GLY A 213 20.04 -1.28 -13.19
CA GLY A 213 19.65 0.05 -12.78
C GLY A 213 19.14 0.05 -11.33
N ALA A 214 18.94 1.24 -10.82
CA ALA A 214 18.21 1.50 -9.60
C ALA A 214 16.87 2.14 -9.94
N TYR A 215 15.90 2.07 -9.03
CA TYR A 215 14.63 2.74 -9.21
C TYR A 215 14.09 3.29 -7.91
N ALA A 216 13.27 4.32 -8.04
CA ALA A 216 12.47 4.89 -6.96
C ALA A 216 11.04 5.08 -7.47
N ASP A 217 10.08 4.55 -6.74
CA ASP A 217 8.65 4.67 -7.05
C ASP A 217 7.89 5.17 -5.82
N VAL A 218 6.83 5.95 -6.02
CA VAL A 218 5.89 6.37 -5.00
C VAL A 218 4.49 5.96 -5.43
N GLN A 219 3.86 5.10 -4.66
CA GLN A 219 2.49 4.66 -4.84
C GLN A 219 1.57 5.45 -3.91
N TRP A 220 0.63 6.18 -4.49
CA TRP A 220 -0.39 6.92 -3.77
C TRP A 220 -1.75 6.29 -4.01
N GLY A 221 -2.29 5.64 -2.97
CA GLY A 221 -3.63 5.05 -3.03
C GLY A 221 -4.73 6.09 -2.98
N MET A 222 -5.67 5.99 -3.90
CA MET A 222 -6.88 6.82 -3.96
C MET A 222 -8.09 6.14 -3.34
N SER A 223 -8.02 4.85 -3.12
CA SER A 223 -9.02 4.10 -2.36
C SER A 223 -8.60 4.01 -0.89
N GLY A 224 -9.55 4.28 0.01
CA GLY A 224 -9.33 4.03 1.45
C GLY A 224 -9.07 2.55 1.72
N VAL A 225 -8.34 2.25 2.79
CA VAL A 225 -7.98 0.86 3.14
C VAL A 225 -9.15 0.08 3.73
N PHE A 226 -10.13 0.75 4.33
CA PHE A 226 -11.33 0.11 4.89
C PHE A 226 -12.51 0.13 3.93
N ARG A 227 -13.46 -0.79 4.13
CA ARG A 227 -14.73 -0.81 3.42
C ARG A 227 -15.57 0.43 3.79
N LYS A 228 -16.48 0.83 2.91
CA LYS A 228 -17.31 2.04 3.12
C LYS A 228 -18.30 1.92 4.28
N ASP A 229 -18.66 0.72 4.65
CA ASP A 229 -19.56 0.39 5.75
C ASP A 229 -18.87 0.40 7.12
N PHE A 230 -17.54 0.32 7.15
CA PHE A 230 -16.75 0.45 8.38
C PHE A 230 -16.77 1.91 8.88
N LYS A 231 -17.27 2.13 10.10
CA LYS A 231 -17.47 3.46 10.70
C LYS A 231 -16.70 3.67 12.00
N THR A 232 -16.05 2.64 12.52
CA THR A 232 -15.31 2.70 13.78
C THR A 232 -14.19 3.72 13.72
N ILE A 233 -13.47 3.81 12.60
CA ILE A 233 -12.48 4.85 12.34
C ILE A 233 -13.15 5.92 11.46
N GLU A 234 -13.30 7.13 11.98
CA GLU A 234 -14.00 8.22 11.30
C GLU A 234 -13.31 8.70 10.02
N GLN A 235 -11.98 8.61 9.98
CA GLN A 235 -11.18 9.12 8.87
C GLN A 235 -10.88 8.03 7.84
N THR A 236 -11.01 8.41 6.57
CA THR A 236 -10.54 7.54 5.50
C THR A 236 -9.01 7.50 5.49
N MET A 237 -8.45 6.33 5.65
CA MET A 237 -7.00 6.11 5.62
C MET A 237 -6.58 5.64 4.22
N TYR A 238 -5.49 6.22 3.71
CA TYR A 238 -4.97 5.94 2.37
C TYR A 238 -3.57 5.34 2.43
N PRO A 239 -3.26 4.33 1.62
CA PRO A 239 -1.92 3.77 1.55
C PRO A 239 -1.00 4.69 0.73
N VAL A 240 0.13 5.10 1.30
CA VAL A 240 1.17 5.85 0.62
C VAL A 240 2.51 5.18 0.91
N TYR A 241 3.16 4.67 -0.13
CA TYR A 241 4.41 3.93 -0.02
C TYR A 241 5.42 4.38 -1.05
N ALA A 242 6.65 4.59 -0.61
CA ALA A 242 7.81 4.73 -1.47
C ALA A 242 8.53 3.37 -1.58
N THR A 243 9.04 3.06 -2.77
CA THR A 243 9.85 1.86 -3.02
C THR A 243 11.19 2.30 -3.58
N LEU A 244 12.27 1.82 -2.98
CA LEU A 244 13.63 1.99 -3.49
C LEU A 244 14.20 0.62 -3.81
N GLY A 245 14.85 0.47 -4.96
CA GLY A 245 15.33 -0.85 -5.35
C GLY A 245 16.25 -0.89 -6.54
N VAL A 246 16.52 -2.10 -6.97
CA VAL A 246 17.34 -2.42 -8.15
C VAL A 246 16.48 -3.07 -9.21
N LEU A 247 16.86 -2.86 -10.46
CA LEU A 247 16.21 -3.47 -11.60
C LEU A 247 17.22 -4.18 -12.51
N TYR A 248 16.77 -5.23 -13.17
CA TYR A 248 17.51 -5.99 -14.15
C TYR A 248 16.73 -6.08 -15.46
N LYS A 249 17.34 -5.64 -16.57
CA LYS A 249 16.77 -5.78 -17.91
C LYS A 249 17.16 -7.14 -18.51
N PHE A 250 16.17 -7.87 -18.96
CA PHE A 250 16.41 -9.05 -19.79
C PHE A 250 16.82 -8.63 -21.22
N LYS A 251 17.47 -9.53 -21.91
CA LYS A 251 17.81 -9.36 -23.33
C LYS A 251 16.59 -9.60 -24.23
#